data_63e67ea7eeb932f8abfa044d026eee5a
#
_entry.id   63e67ea7eeb932f8abfa044d026eee5a
#
_cell.length_a   1.000
_cell.length_b   1.000
_cell.length_c   1.000
_cell.angle_alpha   90.00
_cell.angle_beta   90.00
_cell.angle_gamma   90.00
#
_symmetry.space_group_name_H-M   'P 1'
#
loop_
_entity.id
_entity.type
_entity.pdbx_description
1 polymer ?
#
loop_
_entity_poly.entity_id
_entity_poly.type
_entity_poly.pdbx_seq_one_letter_code
_entity_poly.pdbx_strand_id
1 'polypeptide(L)'
;KVIRNDACTVEEIEAMHPESIVISPGPGRPEDAGNILEVIRHFTGKTPILGVCLGHQAICKALGGVVTYAKELMHGKTSEIYTEADSTLFCGLESPVRVARYHSLAASEEELPGTLRITARTMDGEIMAVEHREFPVYGVQFHPESIMTPQGKLMIQNFLNSY
;
A
#
# COMPACT_ATOMS: atom_id res chain seq x y z
N LYS A 1 -2.00 11.87 -14.10
CA LYS A 1 -0.83 12.74 -14.00
C LYS A 1 0.20 12.13 -13.04
N VAL A 2 1.47 12.15 -13.40
CA VAL A 2 2.57 11.66 -12.54
C VAL A 2 3.35 12.88 -12.05
N ILE A 3 3.61 12.93 -10.75
CA ILE A 3 4.44 13.97 -10.11
C ILE A 3 5.45 13.32 -9.16
N ARG A 4 6.59 13.96 -8.98
CA ARG A 4 7.60 13.50 -8.04
C ARG A 4 7.16 13.79 -6.60
N ASN A 5 7.63 12.98 -5.66
CA ASN A 5 7.30 13.09 -4.23
C ASN A 5 7.73 14.39 -3.55
N ASP A 6 8.55 15.19 -4.23
CA ASP A 6 9.10 16.47 -3.73
C ASP A 6 8.71 17.67 -4.62
N ALA A 7 7.87 17.46 -5.64
CA ALA A 7 7.59 18.46 -6.67
C ALA A 7 6.41 19.38 -6.35
N CYS A 8 5.48 18.93 -5.51
CA CYS A 8 4.25 19.67 -5.19
C CYS A 8 3.97 19.66 -3.70
N THR A 9 3.43 20.77 -3.21
CA THR A 9 2.87 20.85 -1.85
C THR A 9 1.53 20.12 -1.78
N VAL A 10 1.04 19.86 -0.58
CA VAL A 10 -0.28 19.29 -0.35
C VAL A 10 -1.36 20.18 -0.95
N GLU A 11 -1.24 21.50 -0.78
CA GLU A 11 -2.17 22.51 -1.30
C GLU A 11 -2.21 22.51 -2.83
N GLU A 12 -1.05 22.37 -3.48
CA GLU A 12 -0.95 22.26 -4.94
C GLU A 12 -1.61 20.99 -5.46
N ILE A 13 -1.44 19.86 -4.75
CA ILE A 13 -2.10 18.60 -5.09
C ILE A 13 -3.63 18.74 -4.91
N GLU A 14 -4.07 19.35 -3.82
CA GLU A 14 -5.50 19.56 -3.56
C GLU A 14 -6.14 20.43 -4.67
N ALA A 15 -5.43 21.44 -5.16
CA ALA A 15 -5.87 22.29 -6.26
C ALA A 15 -6.02 21.54 -7.60
N MET A 16 -5.39 20.38 -7.74
CA MET A 16 -5.56 19.50 -8.91
C MET A 16 -6.86 18.68 -8.88
N HIS A 17 -7.56 18.64 -7.75
CA HIS A 17 -8.77 17.84 -7.54
C HIS A 17 -8.62 16.38 -7.95
N PRO A 18 -7.65 15.63 -7.39
CA PRO A 18 -7.43 14.24 -7.78
C PRO A 18 -8.63 13.36 -7.41
N GLU A 19 -9.08 12.54 -8.32
CA GLU A 19 -10.12 11.54 -8.07
C GLU A 19 -9.59 10.40 -7.19
N SER A 20 -8.30 10.09 -7.32
CA SER A 20 -7.57 9.14 -6.49
C SER A 20 -6.09 9.44 -6.49
N ILE A 21 -5.38 8.93 -5.50
CA ILE A 21 -3.92 9.09 -5.36
C ILE A 21 -3.28 7.71 -5.28
N VAL A 22 -2.26 7.48 -6.11
CA VAL A 22 -1.42 6.28 -6.03
C VAL A 22 -0.02 6.71 -5.62
N ILE A 23 0.48 6.11 -4.54
CA ILE A 23 1.85 6.33 -4.07
C ILE A 23 2.69 5.14 -4.50
N SER A 24 3.62 5.42 -5.41
CA SER A 24 4.41 4.40 -6.10
C SER A 24 5.49 3.77 -5.21
N PRO A 25 6.05 2.62 -5.62
CA PRO A 25 7.28 2.11 -5.05
C PRO A 25 8.43 3.11 -5.13
N GLY A 26 9.39 2.98 -4.24
CA GLY A 26 10.59 3.78 -4.23
C GLY A 26 11.62 3.25 -3.22
N PRO A 27 12.86 3.78 -3.26
CA PRO A 27 13.92 3.36 -2.35
C PRO A 27 13.81 4.01 -0.97
N GLY A 28 14.51 3.42 -0.01
CA GLY A 28 14.67 4.00 1.33
C GLY A 28 13.45 3.84 2.22
N ARG A 29 13.39 4.68 3.23
CA ARG A 29 12.32 4.69 4.21
C ARG A 29 11.23 5.70 3.83
N PRO A 30 9.98 5.48 4.22
CA PRO A 30 8.89 6.40 3.88
C PRO A 30 9.08 7.81 4.43
N GLU A 31 9.70 7.98 5.60
CA GLU A 31 9.99 9.29 6.18
C GLU A 31 11.02 10.10 5.40
N ASP A 32 11.83 9.44 4.57
CA ASP A 32 12.87 10.06 3.74
C ASP A 32 12.40 10.28 2.29
N ALA A 33 11.14 10.04 1.99
CA ALA A 33 10.58 10.05 0.63
C ALA A 33 9.73 11.30 0.35
N GLY A 34 10.33 12.48 0.48
CA GLY A 34 9.64 13.73 0.20
C GLY A 34 8.48 13.99 1.18
N ASN A 35 7.33 14.41 0.66
CA ASN A 35 6.17 14.76 1.48
C ASN A 35 5.04 13.71 1.47
N ILE A 36 5.34 12.47 1.13
CA ILE A 36 4.29 11.43 1.00
C ILE A 36 3.54 11.16 2.29
N LEU A 37 4.19 11.27 3.46
CA LEU A 37 3.51 11.10 4.75
C LEU A 37 2.47 12.20 4.99
N GLU A 38 2.83 13.44 4.67
CA GLU A 38 1.93 14.59 4.77
C GLU A 38 0.75 14.46 3.81
N VAL A 39 1.01 14.04 2.58
CA VAL A 39 -0.02 13.76 1.56
C VAL A 39 -1.02 12.73 2.08
N ILE A 40 -0.55 11.63 2.62
CA ILE A 40 -1.42 10.58 3.16
C ILE A 40 -2.28 11.12 4.29
N ARG A 41 -1.68 11.83 5.25
CA ARG A 41 -2.43 12.38 6.39
C ARG A 41 -3.50 13.38 5.94
N HIS A 42 -3.17 14.22 4.96
CA HIS A 42 -4.09 15.23 4.46
C HIS A 42 -5.27 14.64 3.68
N PHE A 43 -5.00 13.66 2.81
CA PHE A 43 -6.01 13.12 1.90
C PHE A 43 -6.79 11.93 2.46
N THR A 44 -6.35 11.32 3.56
CA THR A 44 -7.13 10.26 4.23
C THR A 44 -8.50 10.81 4.66
N GLY A 45 -9.56 10.19 4.16
CA GLY A 45 -10.94 10.66 4.37
C GLY A 45 -11.42 11.69 3.36
N LYS A 46 -10.57 12.13 2.43
CA LYS A 46 -10.94 13.09 1.37
C LYS A 46 -10.83 12.48 -0.02
N THR A 47 -9.78 11.72 -0.27
CA THR A 47 -9.46 11.15 -1.59
C THR A 47 -9.00 9.70 -1.42
N PRO A 48 -9.48 8.76 -2.25
CA PRO A 48 -9.01 7.39 -2.22
C PRO A 48 -7.49 7.29 -2.47
N ILE A 49 -6.82 6.44 -1.69
CA ILE A 49 -5.35 6.26 -1.75
C ILE A 49 -4.99 4.80 -1.90
N LEU A 50 -4.11 4.51 -2.85
CA LEU A 50 -3.42 3.22 -2.96
C LEU A 50 -1.93 3.43 -2.79
N GLY A 51 -1.33 2.78 -1.80
CA GLY A 51 0.12 2.76 -1.60
C GLY A 51 0.72 1.43 -2.02
N VAL A 52 1.78 1.47 -2.82
CA VAL A 52 2.48 0.28 -3.32
C VAL A 52 3.91 0.25 -2.77
N CYS A 53 4.29 -0.83 -2.12
CA CYS A 53 5.60 -1.06 -1.51
C CYS A 53 5.99 0.09 -0.56
N LEU A 54 6.85 1.01 -0.97
CA LEU A 54 7.14 2.22 -0.19
C LEU A 54 5.87 2.99 0.20
N GLY A 55 4.90 3.10 -0.72
CA GLY A 55 3.62 3.75 -0.47
C GLY A 55 2.78 3.05 0.59
N HIS A 56 2.80 1.72 0.64
CA HIS A 56 2.16 0.94 1.71
C HIS A 56 2.82 1.22 3.07
N GLN A 57 4.16 1.20 3.11
CA GLN A 57 4.92 1.51 4.33
C GLN A 57 4.63 2.95 4.79
N ALA A 58 4.51 3.87 3.83
CA ALA A 58 4.16 5.27 4.11
C ALA A 58 2.76 5.41 4.73
N ILE A 59 1.77 4.64 4.25
CA ILE A 59 0.42 4.62 4.83
C ILE A 59 0.49 4.14 6.29
N CYS A 60 1.18 3.05 6.55
CA CYS A 60 1.34 2.54 7.91
C CYS A 60 2.00 3.57 8.82
N LYS A 61 3.10 4.19 8.35
CA LYS A 61 3.85 5.20 9.11
C LYS A 61 3.04 6.48 9.34
N ALA A 62 2.39 7.00 8.30
CA ALA A 62 1.62 8.23 8.37
C ALA A 62 0.46 8.15 9.37
N LEU A 63 -0.15 6.97 9.51
CA LEU A 63 -1.28 6.75 10.41
C LEU A 63 -0.88 6.27 11.81
N GLY A 64 0.41 6.31 12.13
CA GLY A 64 0.93 6.07 13.48
C GLY A 64 1.61 4.72 13.69
N GLY A 65 1.81 3.94 12.63
CA GLY A 65 2.48 2.64 12.70
C GLY A 65 4.00 2.75 12.63
N VAL A 66 4.65 1.60 12.68
CA VAL A 66 6.11 1.45 12.62
C VAL A 66 6.48 0.56 11.44
N VAL A 67 7.50 0.98 10.71
CA VAL A 67 8.14 0.21 9.64
C VAL A 67 9.49 -0.30 10.15
N THR A 68 9.68 -1.60 10.07
CA THR A 68 10.88 -2.29 10.54
C THR A 68 11.46 -3.18 9.45
N TYR A 69 12.45 -3.99 9.78
CA TYR A 69 13.01 -4.94 8.83
C TYR A 69 12.02 -6.08 8.55
N ALA A 70 11.92 -6.47 7.28
CA ALA A 70 11.16 -7.64 6.87
C ALA A 70 11.79 -8.92 7.45
N LYS A 71 10.99 -9.97 7.57
CA LYS A 71 11.47 -11.30 8.04
C LYS A 71 12.54 -11.86 7.11
N GLU A 72 12.42 -11.58 5.82
CA GLU A 72 13.41 -11.94 4.80
C GLU A 72 13.62 -10.77 3.83
N LEU A 73 14.86 -10.60 3.36
CA LEU A 73 15.17 -9.69 2.26
C LEU A 73 14.59 -10.25 0.97
N MET A 74 13.69 -9.52 0.35
CA MET A 74 13.06 -9.89 -0.91
C MET A 74 13.57 -9.01 -2.06
N HIS A 75 14.07 -9.68 -3.11
CA HIS A 75 14.55 -9.01 -4.30
C HIS A 75 14.17 -9.81 -5.54
N GLY A 76 13.07 -9.43 -6.18
CA GLY A 76 12.58 -10.08 -7.39
C GLY A 76 12.09 -11.50 -7.17
N LYS A 77 11.56 -11.81 -5.98
CA LYS A 77 11.00 -13.11 -5.63
C LYS A 77 9.47 -13.07 -5.66
N THR A 78 8.86 -14.21 -5.89
CA THR A 78 7.42 -14.37 -5.74
C THR A 78 7.08 -15.06 -4.43
N SER A 79 5.92 -14.72 -3.88
CA SER A 79 5.35 -15.39 -2.71
C SER A 79 3.87 -15.57 -2.90
N GLU A 80 3.31 -16.57 -2.23
CA GLU A 80 1.87 -16.71 -2.11
C GLU A 80 1.41 -15.96 -0.86
N ILE A 81 0.34 -15.18 -1.01
CA ILE A 81 -0.27 -14.45 0.08
C ILE A 81 -1.70 -14.95 0.33
N TYR A 82 -2.09 -14.96 1.58
CA TYR A 82 -3.42 -15.36 2.02
C TYR A 82 -4.23 -14.10 2.31
N THR A 83 -5.36 -13.95 1.63
CA THR A 83 -6.16 -12.74 1.64
C THR A 83 -7.45 -12.92 2.43
N GLU A 84 -7.94 -11.84 3.06
CA GLU A 84 -9.22 -11.81 3.72
C GLU A 84 -10.35 -11.79 2.66
N ALA A 85 -11.40 -12.59 2.89
CA ALA A 85 -12.49 -12.77 1.93
C ALA A 85 -13.31 -11.49 1.70
N ASP A 86 -13.35 -10.60 2.69
CA ASP A 86 -14.10 -9.33 2.63
C ASP A 86 -13.25 -8.14 2.20
N SER A 87 -12.01 -8.38 1.75
CA SER A 87 -11.14 -7.31 1.26
C SER A 87 -11.62 -6.75 -0.06
N THR A 88 -11.66 -5.43 -0.16
CA THR A 88 -12.03 -4.73 -1.39
C THR A 88 -11.03 -5.00 -2.52
N LEU A 89 -9.73 -4.90 -2.24
CA LEU A 89 -8.70 -5.09 -3.28
C LEU A 89 -8.68 -6.52 -3.84
N PHE A 90 -8.98 -7.50 -3.01
CA PHE A 90 -8.90 -8.91 -3.40
C PHE A 90 -10.25 -9.51 -3.80
N CYS A 91 -11.26 -8.66 -3.99
CA CYS A 91 -12.57 -9.08 -4.47
C CYS A 91 -12.47 -9.80 -5.81
N GLY A 92 -13.06 -11.00 -5.91
CA GLY A 92 -13.00 -11.82 -7.12
C GLY A 92 -11.73 -12.64 -7.29
N LEU A 93 -10.81 -12.59 -6.32
CA LEU A 93 -9.56 -13.37 -6.32
C LEU A 93 -9.69 -14.56 -5.36
N GLU A 94 -9.17 -15.70 -5.79
CA GLU A 94 -9.07 -16.88 -4.92
C GLU A 94 -7.75 -16.83 -4.13
N SER A 95 -7.82 -17.06 -2.82
CA SER A 95 -6.65 -17.18 -1.96
C SER A 95 -6.10 -18.62 -1.98
N PRO A 96 -4.76 -18.83 -2.02
CA PRO A 96 -3.70 -17.81 -2.02
C PRO A 96 -3.49 -17.15 -3.39
N VAL A 97 -2.91 -15.94 -3.35
CA VAL A 97 -2.59 -15.15 -4.54
C VAL A 97 -1.07 -15.04 -4.69
N ARG A 98 -0.56 -15.20 -5.91
CA ARG A 98 0.88 -15.04 -6.20
C ARG A 98 1.21 -13.58 -6.44
N VAL A 99 2.25 -13.07 -5.77
CA VAL A 99 2.69 -11.68 -5.85
C VAL A 99 4.20 -11.56 -5.96
N ALA A 100 4.65 -10.49 -6.61
CA ALA A 100 6.08 -10.13 -6.69
C ALA A 100 6.50 -9.28 -5.50
N ARG A 101 7.66 -9.57 -4.92
CA ARG A 101 8.19 -8.88 -3.74
C ARG A 101 9.58 -8.32 -4.01
N TYR A 102 9.78 -7.05 -3.62
CA TYR A 102 11.04 -6.31 -3.76
C TYR A 102 11.20 -5.39 -2.54
N HIS A 103 11.35 -5.96 -1.33
CA HIS A 103 11.44 -5.13 -0.13
C HIS A 103 12.34 -5.74 0.94
N SER A 104 12.99 -4.88 1.71
CA SER A 104 13.76 -5.22 2.90
C SER A 104 13.10 -4.73 4.20
N LEU A 105 12.08 -3.89 4.06
CA LEU A 105 11.31 -3.33 5.17
C LEU A 105 9.85 -3.82 5.11
N ALA A 106 9.19 -3.84 6.25
CA ALA A 106 7.80 -4.24 6.39
C ALA A 106 7.13 -3.50 7.54
N ALA A 107 5.80 -3.43 7.51
CA ALA A 107 5.04 -2.89 8.63
C ALA A 107 5.10 -3.84 9.83
N SER A 108 5.28 -3.27 11.02
CA SER A 108 5.21 -4.01 12.28
C SER A 108 3.76 -4.29 12.65
N GLU A 109 3.42 -5.56 12.85
CA GLU A 109 2.08 -5.94 13.29
C GLU A 109 1.77 -5.46 14.70
N GLU A 110 2.75 -5.57 15.61
CA GLU A 110 2.59 -5.19 17.01
C GLU A 110 2.28 -3.70 17.18
N GLU A 111 2.77 -2.88 16.26
CA GLU A 111 2.63 -1.43 16.30
C GLU A 111 1.75 -0.89 15.15
N LEU A 112 0.93 -1.76 14.55
CA LEU A 112 -0.03 -1.34 13.54
C LEU A 112 -1.14 -0.50 14.17
N PRO A 113 -1.48 0.70 13.63
CA PRO A 113 -2.53 1.52 14.22
C PRO A 113 -3.91 0.84 14.09
N GLY A 114 -4.78 1.06 15.07
CA GLY A 114 -6.11 0.46 15.11
C GLY A 114 -7.04 0.88 13.97
N THR A 115 -6.72 1.97 13.26
CA THR A 115 -7.45 2.43 12.07
C THR A 115 -7.21 1.56 10.82
N LEU A 116 -6.14 0.77 10.82
CA LEU A 116 -5.81 -0.16 9.75
C LEU A 116 -6.12 -1.60 10.15
N ARG A 117 -6.55 -2.39 9.17
CA ARG A 117 -6.67 -3.83 9.33
C ARG A 117 -5.77 -4.54 8.32
N ILE A 118 -5.24 -5.68 8.68
CA ILE A 118 -4.44 -6.51 7.79
C ILE A 118 -5.37 -7.32 6.92
N THR A 119 -5.18 -7.25 5.59
CA THR A 119 -6.02 -7.93 4.61
C THR A 119 -5.29 -9.00 3.82
N ALA A 120 -3.97 -9.07 3.92
CA ALA A 120 -3.18 -10.16 3.36
C ALA A 120 -1.89 -10.39 4.14
N ARG A 121 -1.48 -11.66 4.24
CA ARG A 121 -0.24 -12.11 4.88
C ARG A 121 0.41 -13.20 4.06
N THR A 122 1.74 -13.33 4.19
CA THR A 122 2.45 -14.56 3.80
C THR A 122 2.15 -15.67 4.81
N MET A 123 2.54 -16.90 4.46
CA MET A 123 2.37 -18.04 5.37
C MET A 123 3.13 -17.84 6.69
N ASP A 124 4.29 -17.21 6.67
CA ASP A 124 5.09 -16.90 7.86
C ASP A 124 4.61 -15.64 8.61
N GLY A 125 3.49 -15.05 8.18
CA GLY A 125 2.80 -13.97 8.87
C GLY A 125 3.27 -12.56 8.53
N GLU A 126 4.10 -12.36 7.50
CA GLU A 126 4.48 -11.01 7.07
C GLU A 126 3.28 -10.27 6.50
N ILE A 127 3.05 -9.03 6.93
CA ILE A 127 1.98 -8.19 6.41
C ILE A 127 2.22 -7.88 4.94
N MET A 128 1.25 -8.21 4.09
CA MET A 128 1.32 -7.97 2.66
C MET A 128 0.30 -6.97 2.16
N ALA A 129 -0.78 -6.72 2.88
CA ALA A 129 -1.75 -5.68 2.57
C ALA A 129 -2.47 -5.19 3.81
N VAL A 130 -2.84 -3.91 3.78
CA VAL A 130 -3.66 -3.26 4.80
C VAL A 130 -4.77 -2.45 4.14
N GLU A 131 -5.87 -2.28 4.84
CA GLU A 131 -6.98 -1.40 4.47
C GLU A 131 -7.34 -0.53 5.67
N HIS A 132 -7.69 0.73 5.41
CA HIS A 132 -8.31 1.58 6.43
C HIS A 132 -9.71 1.06 6.74
N ARG A 133 -10.11 1.08 8.03
CA ARG A 133 -11.40 0.54 8.45
C ARG A 133 -12.60 1.37 8.02
N GLU A 134 -12.39 2.66 7.75
CA GLU A 134 -13.48 3.60 7.42
C GLU A 134 -13.34 4.24 6.04
N PHE A 135 -12.14 4.49 5.57
CA PHE A 135 -11.86 5.24 4.35
C PHE A 135 -11.24 4.37 3.25
N PRO A 136 -11.39 4.73 1.97
CA PRO A 136 -10.79 3.98 0.86
C PRO A 136 -9.28 4.25 0.76
N VAL A 137 -8.53 3.77 1.73
CA VAL A 137 -7.07 3.83 1.82
C VAL A 137 -6.54 2.40 1.91
N TYR A 138 -5.72 2.01 0.92
CA TYR A 138 -5.22 0.65 0.75
C TYR A 138 -3.71 0.66 0.60
N GLY A 139 -3.04 -0.29 1.23
CA GLY A 139 -1.60 -0.50 1.08
C GLY A 139 -1.30 -1.94 0.69
N VAL A 140 -0.42 -2.11 -0.30
CA VAL A 140 0.10 -3.43 -0.68
C VAL A 140 1.63 -3.41 -0.64
N GLN A 141 2.23 -4.38 0.07
CA GLN A 141 3.69 -4.49 0.19
C GLN A 141 4.32 -5.04 -1.08
N PHE A 142 3.59 -5.80 -1.84
CA PHE A 142 4.01 -6.38 -3.11
C PHE A 142 3.78 -5.41 -4.28
N HIS A 143 4.19 -5.84 -5.47
CA HIS A 143 4.10 -5.06 -6.71
C HIS A 143 2.99 -5.56 -7.63
N PRO A 144 1.78 -4.98 -7.58
CA PRO A 144 0.67 -5.42 -8.44
C PRO A 144 0.92 -5.10 -9.93
N GLU A 145 1.80 -4.13 -10.23
CA GLU A 145 2.18 -3.76 -11.59
C GLU A 145 3.15 -4.75 -12.25
N SER A 146 3.80 -5.60 -11.45
CA SER A 146 4.77 -6.57 -11.96
C SER A 146 4.10 -7.68 -12.75
N ILE A 147 4.77 -8.11 -13.84
CA ILE A 147 4.36 -9.29 -14.61
C ILE A 147 4.34 -10.57 -13.74
N MET A 148 5.11 -10.59 -12.65
CA MET A 148 5.15 -11.71 -11.69
C MET A 148 4.00 -11.68 -10.66
N THR A 149 3.10 -10.70 -10.77
CA THR A 149 1.83 -10.65 -10.04
C THR A 149 0.69 -10.82 -11.05
N PRO A 150 0.28 -12.07 -11.37
CA PRO A 150 -0.65 -12.32 -12.48
C PRO A 150 -2.02 -11.63 -12.31
N GLN A 151 -2.48 -11.47 -11.08
CA GLN A 151 -3.78 -10.87 -10.76
C GLN A 151 -3.71 -9.38 -10.41
N GLY A 152 -2.55 -8.75 -10.59
CA GLY A 152 -2.32 -7.37 -10.19
C GLY A 152 -3.26 -6.38 -10.86
N LYS A 153 -3.58 -6.59 -12.14
CA LYS A 153 -4.51 -5.72 -12.87
C LYS A 153 -5.89 -5.70 -12.22
N LEU A 154 -6.41 -6.85 -11.79
CA LEU A 154 -7.72 -6.92 -11.14
C LEU A 154 -7.70 -6.18 -9.79
N MET A 155 -6.61 -6.27 -9.04
CA MET A 155 -6.46 -5.53 -7.78
C MET A 155 -6.55 -4.02 -8.01
N ILE A 156 -5.86 -3.50 -9.04
CA ILE A 156 -5.90 -2.08 -9.39
C ILE A 156 -7.31 -1.68 -9.85
N GLN A 157 -7.98 -2.51 -10.64
CA GLN A 157 -9.37 -2.27 -11.03
C GLN A 157 -10.31 -2.23 -9.83
N ASN A 158 -10.11 -3.14 -8.87
CA ASN A 158 -10.89 -3.13 -7.63
C ASN A 158 -10.70 -1.84 -6.83
N PHE A 159 -9.48 -1.33 -6.78
CA PHE A 159 -9.22 -0.01 -6.18
C PHE A 159 -9.98 1.10 -6.92
N LEU A 160 -9.87 1.16 -8.24
CA LEU A 160 -10.53 2.19 -9.06
C LEU A 160 -12.06 2.11 -8.98
N ASN A 161 -12.61 0.96 -8.65
CA ASN A 161 -14.06 0.75 -8.51
C ASN A 161 -14.54 0.88 -7.05
N SER A 162 -13.65 1.19 -6.10
CA SER A 162 -13.97 1.25 -4.67
C SER A 162 -14.55 2.58 -4.20
N TYR A 163 -14.67 3.55 -5.09
CA TYR A 163 -15.16 4.89 -4.79
C TYR A 163 -16.02 5.48 -5.90
#